data_e5eb06004455f7e0c1acd31adb3ff84d
#
_entry.id   e5eb06004455f7e0c1acd31adb3ff84d
#
_cell.length_a   1.000
_cell.length_b   1.000
_cell.length_c   1.000
_cell.angle_alpha   90.00
_cell.angle_beta   90.00
_cell.angle_gamma   90.00
#
_symmetry.space_group_name_H-M   'P 1'
#
loop_
_entity.id
_entity.type
_entity.pdbx_description
1 polymer ?
#
loop_
_entity_poly.entity_id
_entity_poly.type
_entity_poly.pdbx_seq_one_letter_code
_entity_poly.pdbx_strand_id
1 'polypeptide(L)'
;MKTVTTLETQAAMEAQAATDMLGSFTRNENLAADERSLVQEAWNVAKNAYVPLSHFPVGAALLAQNPYWQTKVFKGCNVENRFFQATICAERNAATTAIAEGYTRFLKVALVLQNYQGPGASPCGLCRQVLLEFGFDAVVLQVADKQSNVYRYRVGDLLPAAGHEPVACTKLDPSHKRAVRRLKESLARAYAPYSRKPRAAVCIADDENSRTRQWLGVTDENASYGGSAAAECVAMRNARSAGFTRNATLVVAVDSLSAPNPIE
;
A
#
# COMPACT_ATOMS: atom_id res chain seq x y z
N MET A 1 41.60 -7.47 -7.92
CA MET A 1 40.98 -6.46 -8.80
C MET A 1 39.63 -6.12 -8.23
N LYS A 2 39.46 -4.93 -7.68
CA LYS A 2 38.15 -4.42 -7.25
C LYS A 2 37.48 -3.82 -8.48
N THR A 3 36.34 -4.38 -8.87
CA THR A 3 35.53 -3.86 -9.97
C THR A 3 34.93 -2.51 -9.50
N VAL A 4 35.39 -1.43 -10.10
CA VAL A 4 34.82 -0.09 -9.90
C VAL A 4 33.55 -0.07 -10.75
N THR A 5 32.40 -0.24 -10.10
CA THR A 5 31.11 0.04 -10.72
C THR A 5 30.96 1.56 -10.79
N THR A 6 30.90 2.13 -11.97
CA THR A 6 30.72 3.58 -12.15
C THR A 6 29.30 3.97 -11.68
N LEU A 7 29.12 5.17 -11.15
CA LEU A 7 27.81 5.71 -10.73
C LEU A 7 26.73 5.61 -11.82
N GLU A 8 27.13 5.69 -13.09
CA GLU A 8 26.22 5.51 -14.22
C GLU A 8 25.71 4.08 -14.36
N THR A 9 26.54 3.05 -14.08
CA THR A 9 26.13 1.64 -14.10
C THR A 9 25.20 1.32 -12.93
N GLN A 10 25.42 1.94 -11.78
CA GLN A 10 24.55 1.76 -10.61
C GLN A 10 23.21 2.42 -10.81
N ALA A 11 23.16 3.64 -11.33
CA ALA A 11 21.91 4.34 -11.68
C ALA A 11 21.13 3.59 -12.79
N ALA A 12 21.83 3.00 -13.78
CA ALA A 12 21.18 2.18 -14.81
C ALA A 12 20.61 0.86 -14.26
N MET A 13 21.31 0.22 -13.31
CA MET A 13 20.83 -0.99 -12.63
C MET A 13 19.65 -0.68 -11.71
N GLU A 14 19.68 0.42 -11.00
CA GLU A 14 18.56 0.88 -10.16
C GLU A 14 17.35 1.28 -11.01
N ALA A 15 17.56 1.93 -12.15
CA ALA A 15 16.50 2.23 -13.12
C ALA A 15 15.94 0.96 -13.76
N GLN A 16 16.75 -0.03 -14.09
CA GLN A 16 16.31 -1.32 -14.61
C GLN A 16 15.54 -2.11 -13.56
N ALA A 17 16.04 -2.20 -12.32
CA ALA A 17 15.34 -2.84 -11.21
C ALA A 17 14.00 -2.15 -10.90
N ALA A 18 13.95 -0.82 -10.97
CA ALA A 18 12.71 -0.06 -10.87
C ALA A 18 11.74 -0.38 -12.02
N THR A 19 12.24 -0.57 -13.23
CA THR A 19 11.43 -0.94 -14.40
C THR A 19 10.90 -2.37 -14.28
N ASP A 20 11.70 -3.30 -13.76
CA ASP A 20 11.29 -4.70 -13.52
C ASP A 20 10.25 -4.82 -12.39
N MET A 21 10.29 -3.91 -11.41
CA MET A 21 9.27 -3.78 -10.36
C MET A 21 8.00 -3.03 -10.81
N LEU A 22 8.06 -2.26 -11.91
CA LEU A 22 7.02 -1.33 -12.37
C LEU A 22 6.00 -1.95 -13.34
N GLY A 23 5.83 -3.26 -13.37
CA GLY A 23 4.81 -3.90 -14.23
C GLY A 23 5.03 -3.65 -15.73
N SER A 24 4.18 -4.23 -16.56
CA SER A 24 4.28 -4.05 -18.01
C SER A 24 3.75 -2.67 -18.43
N PHE A 25 4.57 -1.98 -19.24
CA PHE A 25 4.20 -0.72 -19.86
C PHE A 25 3.44 -0.96 -21.16
N THR A 26 2.37 -0.20 -21.38
CA THR A 26 1.60 -0.24 -22.63
C THR A 26 1.17 1.18 -23.02
N ARG A 27 1.13 1.47 -24.34
CA ARG A 27 0.52 2.72 -24.81
C ARG A 27 -1.00 2.63 -24.75
N ASN A 28 -1.68 3.74 -24.49
CA ASN A 28 -3.13 3.81 -24.39
C ASN A 28 -3.85 3.28 -25.64
N GLU A 29 -3.27 3.50 -26.82
CA GLU A 29 -3.76 3.01 -28.10
C GLU A 29 -3.82 1.47 -28.21
N ASN A 30 -2.98 0.76 -27.42
CA ASN A 30 -2.88 -0.70 -27.39
C ASN A 30 -3.73 -1.33 -26.26
N LEU A 31 -4.52 -0.54 -25.55
CA LEU A 31 -5.46 -1.06 -24.55
C LEU A 31 -6.65 -1.75 -25.22
N ALA A 32 -7.19 -2.76 -24.58
CA ALA A 32 -8.48 -3.33 -24.96
C ALA A 32 -9.61 -2.27 -24.89
N ALA A 33 -10.69 -2.46 -25.63
CA ALA A 33 -11.76 -1.46 -25.70
C ALA A 33 -12.41 -1.18 -24.34
N ASP A 34 -12.59 -2.19 -23.52
CA ASP A 34 -13.10 -2.09 -22.15
C ASP A 34 -12.14 -1.33 -21.23
N GLU A 35 -10.84 -1.52 -21.40
CA GLU A 35 -9.81 -0.82 -20.63
C GLU A 35 -9.70 0.65 -21.00
N ARG A 36 -9.79 0.98 -22.30
CA ARG A 36 -9.88 2.37 -22.75
C ARG A 36 -11.09 3.09 -22.17
N SER A 37 -12.25 2.41 -22.18
CA SER A 37 -13.47 2.94 -21.59
C SER A 37 -13.30 3.19 -20.09
N LEU A 38 -12.66 2.25 -19.37
CA LEU A 38 -12.40 2.39 -17.95
C LEU A 38 -11.47 3.57 -17.64
N VAL A 39 -10.41 3.74 -18.42
CA VAL A 39 -9.50 4.89 -18.33
C VAL A 39 -10.24 6.20 -18.58
N GLN A 40 -11.13 6.25 -19.60
CA GLN A 40 -11.92 7.44 -19.89
C GLN A 40 -12.87 7.81 -18.73
N GLU A 41 -13.48 6.81 -18.08
CA GLU A 41 -14.33 7.06 -16.91
C GLU A 41 -13.52 7.58 -15.71
N ALA A 42 -12.30 7.09 -15.50
CA ALA A 42 -11.40 7.62 -14.49
C ALA A 42 -11.01 9.09 -14.78
N TRP A 43 -10.73 9.46 -16.05
CA TRP A 43 -10.50 10.85 -16.46
C TRP A 43 -11.71 11.75 -16.19
N ASN A 44 -12.89 11.27 -16.48
CA ASN A 44 -14.13 12.03 -16.30
C ASN A 44 -14.39 12.33 -14.83
N VAL A 45 -14.22 11.34 -13.95
CA VAL A 45 -14.49 11.52 -12.51
C VAL A 45 -13.39 12.31 -11.80
N ALA A 46 -12.16 12.30 -12.28
CA ALA A 46 -11.07 13.09 -11.70
C ALA A 46 -11.37 14.60 -11.65
N LYS A 47 -12.21 15.09 -12.57
CA LYS A 47 -12.66 16.50 -12.61
C LYS A 47 -13.46 16.91 -11.37
N ASN A 48 -14.06 15.94 -10.67
CA ASN A 48 -14.85 16.15 -9.46
C ASN A 48 -14.03 16.04 -8.17
N ALA A 49 -12.71 15.83 -8.28
CA ALA A 49 -11.84 15.71 -7.12
C ALA A 49 -11.88 16.97 -6.23
N TYR A 50 -12.03 16.78 -4.95
CA TYR A 50 -11.97 17.85 -3.96
C TYR A 50 -10.59 17.88 -3.31
N VAL A 51 -9.71 18.75 -3.82
CA VAL A 51 -8.28 18.76 -3.48
C VAL A 51 -7.74 20.15 -3.15
N PRO A 52 -8.36 20.85 -2.17
CA PRO A 52 -7.96 22.22 -1.84
C PRO A 52 -6.59 22.33 -1.18
N LEU A 53 -6.01 21.22 -0.73
CA LEU A 53 -4.74 21.20 0.01
C LEU A 53 -3.58 20.79 -0.88
N SER A 54 -3.71 19.66 -1.59
CA SER A 54 -2.64 19.13 -2.44
C SER A 54 -2.66 19.67 -3.87
N HIS A 55 -3.82 20.12 -4.36
CA HIS A 55 -4.05 20.46 -5.76
C HIS A 55 -3.75 19.28 -6.72
N PHE A 56 -3.90 18.04 -6.22
CA PHE A 56 -3.56 16.82 -6.93
C PHE A 56 -4.81 15.97 -7.20
N PRO A 57 -5.56 16.26 -8.30
CA PRO A 57 -6.79 15.53 -8.60
C PRO A 57 -6.49 14.13 -9.13
N VAL A 58 -7.15 13.15 -8.54
CA VAL A 58 -7.08 11.73 -8.89
C VAL A 58 -8.48 11.20 -9.17
N GLY A 59 -8.62 10.42 -10.25
CA GLY A 59 -9.83 9.68 -10.56
C GLY A 59 -9.57 8.20 -10.66
N ALA A 60 -10.52 7.41 -10.19
CA ALA A 60 -10.52 5.96 -10.30
C ALA A 60 -11.83 5.45 -10.91
N ALA A 61 -11.72 4.47 -11.81
CA ALA A 61 -12.84 3.69 -12.29
C ALA A 61 -12.57 2.20 -12.03
N LEU A 62 -13.44 1.58 -11.27
CA LEU A 62 -13.32 0.20 -10.80
C LEU A 62 -14.37 -0.67 -11.50
N LEU A 63 -13.94 -1.66 -12.26
CA LEU A 63 -14.79 -2.73 -12.75
C LEU A 63 -14.87 -3.82 -11.68
N ALA A 64 -16.06 -4.02 -11.14
CA ALA A 64 -16.32 -5.02 -10.12
C ALA A 64 -17.46 -5.96 -10.51
N GLN A 65 -17.50 -7.12 -9.87
CA GLN A 65 -18.46 -8.19 -10.11
C GLN A 65 -19.19 -8.56 -8.82
N ASN A 66 -20.49 -8.81 -8.92
CA ASN A 66 -21.31 -9.30 -7.82
C ASN A 66 -21.37 -10.88 -7.81
N PRO A 67 -21.95 -11.49 -6.78
CA PRO A 67 -22.09 -12.97 -6.71
C PRO A 67 -22.91 -13.59 -7.85
N TYR A 68 -23.68 -12.80 -8.58
CA TYR A 68 -24.48 -13.24 -9.74
C TYR A 68 -23.74 -13.06 -11.08
N TRP A 69 -22.41 -12.83 -11.04
CA TRP A 69 -21.54 -12.65 -12.20
C TRP A 69 -21.84 -11.39 -13.05
N GLN A 70 -22.68 -10.50 -12.54
CA GLN A 70 -22.92 -9.21 -13.19
C GLN A 70 -21.76 -8.26 -12.90
N THR A 71 -21.34 -7.54 -13.91
CA THR A 71 -20.25 -6.57 -13.78
C THR A 71 -20.77 -5.14 -13.89
N LYS A 72 -20.17 -4.22 -13.13
CA LYS A 72 -20.49 -2.80 -13.14
C LYS A 72 -19.23 -1.96 -12.91
N VAL A 73 -19.19 -0.78 -13.51
CA VAL A 73 -18.13 0.20 -13.28
C VAL A 73 -18.54 1.17 -12.17
N PHE A 74 -17.68 1.32 -11.18
CA PHE A 74 -17.83 2.26 -10.08
C PHE A 74 -16.75 3.33 -10.17
N LYS A 75 -17.14 4.59 -9.91
CA LYS A 75 -16.26 5.74 -10.07
C LYS A 75 -15.99 6.38 -8.72
N GLY A 76 -14.76 6.85 -8.52
CA GLY A 76 -14.36 7.60 -7.34
C GLY A 76 -13.32 8.66 -7.68
N CYS A 77 -13.35 9.77 -6.96
CA CYS A 77 -12.28 10.76 -6.97
C CYS A 77 -11.73 10.92 -5.56
N ASN A 78 -10.55 11.49 -5.42
CA ASN A 78 -10.04 11.80 -4.10
C ASN A 78 -10.77 13.02 -3.50
N VAL A 79 -11.04 12.91 -2.20
CA VAL A 79 -11.69 13.94 -1.40
C VAL A 79 -10.83 14.23 -0.19
N GLU A 80 -10.23 15.39 -0.17
CA GLU A 80 -9.37 15.83 0.92
C GLU A 80 -10.16 16.41 2.09
N ASN A 81 -9.57 16.31 3.26
CA ASN A 81 -10.11 16.87 4.48
C ASN A 81 -8.97 17.53 5.26
N ARG A 82 -9.26 18.63 5.99
CA ARG A 82 -8.30 19.28 6.89
C ARG A 82 -7.79 18.32 7.97
N PHE A 83 -8.63 17.38 8.39
CA PHE A 83 -8.21 16.23 9.17
C PHE A 83 -7.73 15.14 8.22
N PHE A 84 -6.44 15.04 7.99
CA PHE A 84 -5.83 14.18 6.97
C PHE A 84 -6.29 12.72 6.99
N GLN A 85 -6.61 12.18 8.17
CA GLN A 85 -7.08 10.79 8.30
C GLN A 85 -8.48 10.58 7.71
N ALA A 86 -9.29 11.64 7.58
CA ALA A 86 -10.60 11.60 6.92
C ALA A 86 -10.51 11.71 5.39
N THR A 87 -9.32 11.99 4.84
CA THR A 87 -9.09 12.02 3.40
C THR A 87 -9.29 10.62 2.80
N ILE A 88 -10.07 10.55 1.72
CA ILE A 88 -10.27 9.32 0.97
C ILE A 88 -9.61 9.41 -0.41
N CYS A 89 -8.84 8.38 -0.79
CA CYS A 89 -8.29 8.25 -2.13
C CYS A 89 -9.37 7.83 -3.13
N ALA A 90 -9.18 8.14 -4.40
CA ALA A 90 -10.11 7.82 -5.49
C ALA A 90 -10.45 6.32 -5.56
N GLU A 91 -9.44 5.46 -5.41
CA GLU A 91 -9.60 4.00 -5.44
C GLU A 91 -10.50 3.50 -4.31
N ARG A 92 -10.26 3.99 -3.08
CA ARG A 92 -11.08 3.60 -1.93
C ARG A 92 -12.50 4.14 -2.04
N ASN A 93 -12.68 5.33 -2.60
CA ASN A 93 -13.99 5.91 -2.87
C ASN A 93 -14.78 5.03 -3.86
N ALA A 94 -14.18 4.63 -4.99
CA ALA A 94 -14.79 3.69 -5.93
C ALA A 94 -15.07 2.32 -5.29
N ALA A 95 -14.13 1.79 -4.50
CA ALA A 95 -14.26 0.51 -3.83
C ALA A 95 -15.42 0.48 -2.82
N THR A 96 -15.53 1.50 -1.97
CA THR A 96 -16.61 1.57 -0.97
C THR A 96 -17.98 1.67 -1.63
N THR A 97 -18.10 2.40 -2.76
CA THR A 97 -19.33 2.45 -3.55
C THR A 97 -19.69 1.09 -4.14
N ALA A 98 -18.71 0.38 -4.70
CA ALA A 98 -18.92 -0.96 -5.24
C ALA A 98 -19.42 -1.95 -4.17
N ILE A 99 -18.77 -1.96 -3.01
CA ILE A 99 -19.13 -2.83 -1.88
C ILE A 99 -20.53 -2.50 -1.37
N ALA A 100 -20.88 -1.22 -1.24
CA ALA A 100 -22.21 -0.78 -0.81
C ALA A 100 -23.33 -1.26 -1.74
N GLU A 101 -23.03 -1.49 -3.03
CA GLU A 101 -23.97 -2.05 -4.00
C GLU A 101 -23.86 -3.58 -4.15
N GLY A 102 -23.06 -4.28 -3.33
CA GLY A 102 -22.92 -5.75 -3.34
C GLY A 102 -21.92 -6.29 -4.36
N TYR A 103 -21.05 -5.43 -4.93
CA TYR A 103 -20.01 -5.84 -5.87
C TYR A 103 -18.68 -5.98 -5.13
N THR A 104 -18.35 -7.21 -4.75
CA THR A 104 -17.22 -7.52 -3.87
C THR A 104 -16.06 -8.21 -4.56
N ARG A 105 -16.14 -8.54 -5.85
CA ARG A 105 -15.03 -9.08 -6.63
C ARG A 105 -14.49 -8.02 -7.58
N PHE A 106 -13.29 -7.51 -7.30
CA PHE A 106 -12.65 -6.50 -8.13
C PHE A 106 -11.89 -7.16 -9.30
N LEU A 107 -12.08 -6.65 -10.51
CA LEU A 107 -11.50 -7.22 -11.72
C LEU A 107 -10.43 -6.31 -12.32
N LYS A 108 -10.74 -5.02 -12.48
CA LYS A 108 -9.83 -4.01 -13.02
C LYS A 108 -10.08 -2.67 -12.36
N VAL A 109 -9.05 -1.89 -12.17
CA VAL A 109 -9.16 -0.49 -11.75
C VAL A 109 -8.27 0.39 -12.64
N ALA A 110 -8.86 1.41 -13.26
CA ALA A 110 -8.11 2.47 -13.90
C ALA A 110 -7.91 3.62 -12.92
N LEU A 111 -6.70 4.13 -12.86
CA LEU A 111 -6.27 5.22 -11.99
C LEU A 111 -5.62 6.32 -12.83
N VAL A 112 -6.16 7.53 -12.73
CA VAL A 112 -5.71 8.70 -13.47
C VAL A 112 -5.24 9.79 -12.52
N LEU A 113 -4.06 10.34 -12.79
CA LEU A 113 -3.43 11.41 -12.05
C LEU A 113 -3.26 12.63 -12.97
N GLN A 114 -4.14 13.64 -12.85
CA GLN A 114 -4.24 14.71 -13.84
C GLN A 114 -3.04 15.66 -13.92
N ASN A 115 -2.31 15.86 -12.82
CA ASN A 115 -1.22 16.84 -12.73
C ASN A 115 0.13 16.19 -12.47
N TYR A 116 0.26 14.88 -12.69
CA TYR A 116 1.47 14.14 -12.42
C TYR A 116 2.29 13.94 -13.70
N GLN A 117 3.56 14.30 -13.67
CA GLN A 117 4.50 14.15 -14.79
C GLN A 117 5.69 13.24 -14.47
N GLY A 118 5.58 12.46 -13.42
CA GLY A 118 6.65 11.54 -13.00
C GLY A 118 6.45 10.11 -13.46
N PRO A 119 7.46 9.25 -13.34
CA PRO A 119 7.32 7.81 -13.58
C PRO A 119 6.34 7.22 -12.56
N GLY A 120 5.35 6.49 -13.06
CA GLY A 120 4.44 5.60 -12.37
C GLY A 120 4.15 5.82 -10.89
N ALA A 121 3.22 6.72 -10.52
CA ALA A 121 2.65 6.67 -9.20
C ALA A 121 1.71 5.48 -9.10
N SER A 122 1.92 4.53 -8.23
CA SER A 122 1.01 3.41 -7.97
C SER A 122 0.05 3.75 -6.83
N PRO A 123 -1.05 2.99 -6.65
CA PRO A 123 -1.94 3.15 -5.51
C PRO A 123 -1.17 3.23 -4.18
N CYS A 124 -1.57 4.11 -3.28
CA CYS A 124 -0.93 4.19 -1.96
C CYS A 124 -1.09 2.88 -1.17
N GLY A 125 -0.25 2.64 -0.16
CA GLY A 125 -0.26 1.39 0.59
C GLY A 125 -1.61 1.00 1.15
N LEU A 126 -2.41 1.97 1.62
CA LEU A 126 -3.76 1.72 2.12
C LEU A 126 -4.72 1.32 0.99
N CYS A 127 -4.59 1.94 -0.19
CA CYS A 127 -5.40 1.55 -1.34
C CYS A 127 -5.03 0.15 -1.85
N ARG A 128 -3.73 -0.19 -1.86
CA ARG A 128 -3.27 -1.55 -2.22
C ARG A 128 -3.87 -2.60 -1.30
N GLN A 129 -3.92 -2.33 0.02
CA GLN A 129 -4.51 -3.23 0.99
C GLN A 129 -6.01 -3.43 0.74
N VAL A 130 -6.76 -2.36 0.47
CA VAL A 130 -8.20 -2.47 0.17
C VAL A 130 -8.43 -3.19 -1.16
N LEU A 131 -7.67 -2.89 -2.20
CA LEU A 131 -7.81 -3.56 -3.49
C LEU A 131 -7.47 -5.05 -3.39
N LEU A 132 -6.46 -5.42 -2.59
CA LEU A 132 -6.03 -6.79 -2.39
C LEU A 132 -7.12 -7.65 -1.74
N GLU A 133 -7.85 -7.11 -0.77
CA GLU A 133 -8.91 -7.80 -0.03
C GLU A 133 -10.01 -8.32 -0.97
N PHE A 134 -10.31 -7.58 -2.03
CA PHE A 134 -11.41 -7.86 -2.96
C PHE A 134 -10.95 -8.32 -4.35
N GLY A 135 -9.66 -8.34 -4.63
CA GLY A 135 -9.16 -8.68 -5.97
C GLY A 135 -7.65 -8.86 -6.04
N PHE A 136 -7.14 -9.99 -5.53
CA PHE A 136 -5.71 -10.31 -5.61
C PHE A 136 -5.17 -10.28 -7.05
N ASP A 137 -5.93 -10.83 -8.01
CA ASP A 137 -5.58 -10.88 -9.43
C ASP A 137 -6.10 -9.69 -10.24
N ALA A 138 -6.72 -8.71 -9.58
CA ALA A 138 -7.23 -7.53 -10.26
C ALA A 138 -6.11 -6.75 -10.94
N VAL A 139 -6.43 -6.18 -12.11
CA VAL A 139 -5.49 -5.39 -12.90
C VAL A 139 -5.63 -3.91 -12.55
N VAL A 140 -4.53 -3.26 -12.21
CA VAL A 140 -4.43 -1.81 -12.07
C VAL A 140 -3.88 -1.22 -13.37
N LEU A 141 -4.65 -0.32 -13.98
CA LEU A 141 -4.27 0.47 -15.14
C LEU A 141 -4.00 1.90 -14.68
N GLN A 142 -2.75 2.26 -14.54
CA GLN A 142 -2.38 3.59 -14.10
C GLN A 142 -1.96 4.46 -15.26
N VAL A 143 -2.63 5.58 -15.41
CA VAL A 143 -2.30 6.60 -16.41
C VAL A 143 -1.63 7.77 -15.71
N ALA A 144 -0.35 7.93 -16.00
CA ALA A 144 0.40 9.11 -15.60
C ALA A 144 0.52 10.04 -16.81
N ASP A 145 -0.09 11.19 -16.73
CA ASP A 145 -0.07 12.28 -17.70
C ASP A 145 -1.05 12.21 -18.90
N LYS A 146 -1.06 13.32 -19.66
CA LYS A 146 -1.85 13.48 -20.89
C LYS A 146 -1.31 12.66 -22.08
N GLN A 147 -0.19 11.98 -21.94
CA GLN A 147 0.59 11.41 -23.05
C GLN A 147 0.45 9.88 -23.21
N SER A 148 -0.68 9.31 -22.86
CA SER A 148 -1.01 7.96 -23.36
C SER A 148 -0.22 6.80 -22.74
N ASN A 149 0.58 7.03 -21.70
CA ASN A 149 1.35 5.96 -21.06
C ASN A 149 0.51 5.30 -19.96
N VAL A 150 0.28 4.01 -20.10
CA VAL A 150 -0.45 3.21 -19.11
C VAL A 150 0.47 2.16 -18.53
N TYR A 151 0.64 2.21 -17.22
CA TYR A 151 1.33 1.17 -16.47
C TYR A 151 0.31 0.13 -16.00
N ARG A 152 0.64 -1.13 -16.22
CA ARG A 152 -0.23 -2.25 -15.85
C ARG A 152 0.42 -3.02 -14.72
N TYR A 153 -0.32 -3.21 -13.62
CA TYR A 153 0.09 -3.99 -12.46
C TYR A 153 -0.98 -5.03 -12.13
N ARG A 154 -0.59 -6.13 -11.54
CA ARG A 154 -1.50 -6.98 -10.78
C ARG A 154 -1.51 -6.50 -9.33
N VAL A 155 -2.68 -6.46 -8.69
CA VAL A 155 -2.81 -5.96 -7.29
C VAL A 155 -1.92 -6.75 -6.33
N GLY A 156 -1.83 -8.08 -6.47
CA GLY A 156 -0.97 -8.93 -5.66
C GLY A 156 0.53 -8.57 -5.75
N ASP A 157 0.99 -8.06 -6.90
CA ASP A 157 2.39 -7.67 -7.10
C ASP A 157 2.69 -6.31 -6.45
N LEU A 158 1.67 -5.46 -6.25
CA LEU A 158 1.82 -4.15 -5.62
C LEU A 158 1.96 -4.21 -4.09
N LEU A 159 1.64 -5.34 -3.49
CA LEU A 159 1.79 -5.56 -2.06
C LEU A 159 2.50 -6.91 -1.82
N PRO A 160 3.79 -7.00 -2.14
CA PRO A 160 4.56 -8.23 -1.99
C PRO A 160 4.55 -8.70 -0.53
N ALA A 161 4.52 -10.01 -0.34
CA ALA A 161 4.41 -10.69 0.95
C ALA A 161 3.04 -10.51 1.67
N ALA A 162 2.03 -9.91 1.05
CA ALA A 162 0.68 -9.96 1.59
C ALA A 162 0.14 -11.41 1.52
N GLY A 163 -0.25 -11.96 2.66
CA GLY A 163 -0.74 -13.34 2.76
C GLY A 163 0.33 -14.44 2.68
N HIS A 164 1.60 -14.09 2.59
CA HIS A 164 2.69 -15.05 2.70
C HIS A 164 3.05 -15.33 4.15
N GLU A 165 3.33 -16.59 4.48
CA GLU A 165 3.90 -16.93 5.77
C GLU A 165 5.28 -16.28 5.93
N PRO A 166 5.60 -15.73 7.12
CA PRO A 166 6.91 -15.15 7.36
C PRO A 166 8.00 -16.22 7.24
N VAL A 167 9.01 -15.93 6.43
CA VAL A 167 10.19 -16.80 6.33
C VAL A 167 10.93 -16.81 7.67
N ALA A 168 11.13 -17.97 8.25
CA ALA A 168 11.89 -18.11 9.48
C ALA A 168 13.34 -17.66 9.27
N CYS A 169 13.73 -16.56 9.91
CA CYS A 169 15.10 -16.08 9.87
C CYS A 169 15.96 -16.86 10.85
N THR A 170 16.81 -17.76 10.38
CA THR A 170 17.66 -18.62 11.21
C THR A 170 18.94 -17.93 11.67
N LYS A 171 19.35 -16.82 11.06
CA LYS A 171 20.56 -16.05 11.40
C LYS A 171 20.20 -14.60 11.67
N LEU A 172 19.94 -14.29 12.92
CA LEU A 172 19.74 -12.91 13.39
C LEU A 172 21.07 -12.35 13.91
N ASP A 173 21.41 -11.12 13.52
CA ASP A 173 22.50 -10.39 14.16
C ASP A 173 22.15 -10.03 15.62
N PRO A 174 23.13 -9.60 16.44
CA PRO A 174 22.91 -9.29 17.85
C PRO A 174 21.86 -8.21 18.11
N SER A 175 21.72 -7.23 17.22
CA SER A 175 20.73 -6.14 17.35
C SER A 175 19.31 -6.67 17.14
N HIS A 176 19.11 -7.53 16.16
CA HIS A 176 17.84 -8.20 15.89
C HIS A 176 17.46 -9.18 17.01
N LYS A 177 18.43 -9.92 17.58
CA LYS A 177 18.16 -10.78 18.75
C LYS A 177 17.63 -10.00 19.96
N ARG A 178 18.17 -8.78 20.18
CA ARG A 178 17.69 -7.89 21.25
C ARG A 178 16.26 -7.41 20.93
N ALA A 179 16.00 -7.05 19.69
CA ALA A 179 14.66 -6.64 19.24
C ALA A 179 13.65 -7.77 19.46
N VAL A 180 13.94 -9.01 19.06
CA VAL A 180 13.06 -10.17 19.26
C VAL A 180 12.73 -10.42 20.74
N ARG A 181 13.72 -10.26 21.64
CA ARG A 181 13.45 -10.38 23.08
C ARG A 181 12.44 -9.33 23.56
N ARG A 182 12.66 -8.07 23.18
CA ARG A 182 11.75 -6.97 23.53
C ARG A 182 10.34 -7.17 22.98
N LEU A 183 10.21 -7.75 21.78
CA LEU A 183 8.92 -8.04 21.16
C LEU A 183 8.10 -9.02 22.00
N LYS A 184 8.72 -10.14 22.43
CA LYS A 184 8.05 -11.16 23.26
C LYS A 184 7.50 -10.58 24.57
N GLU A 185 8.28 -9.73 25.24
CA GLU A 185 7.88 -9.06 26.48
C GLU A 185 6.76 -8.03 26.24
N SER A 186 6.65 -7.52 25.05
CA SER A 186 5.73 -6.43 24.71
C SER A 186 4.41 -6.88 24.13
N LEU A 187 4.31 -8.11 23.62
CA LEU A 187 3.05 -8.66 23.11
C LEU A 187 1.93 -8.62 24.16
N ALA A 188 2.25 -8.88 25.42
CA ALA A 188 1.29 -8.81 26.53
C ALA A 188 0.72 -7.40 26.79
N ARG A 189 1.33 -6.36 26.24
CA ARG A 189 0.89 -4.96 26.35
C ARG A 189 0.03 -4.52 25.16
N ALA A 190 -0.07 -5.34 24.12
CA ALA A 190 -0.90 -5.01 22.96
C ALA A 190 -2.37 -5.05 23.35
N TYR A 191 -3.09 -3.99 22.98
CA TYR A 191 -4.53 -3.90 23.16
C TYR A 191 -5.24 -4.32 21.88
N ALA A 192 -5.69 -5.58 21.82
CA ALA A 192 -6.33 -6.17 20.64
C ALA A 192 -7.64 -6.91 21.01
N PRO A 193 -8.62 -6.22 21.64
CA PRO A 193 -9.84 -6.85 22.12
C PRO A 193 -10.78 -7.31 21.01
N TYR A 194 -10.71 -6.71 19.83
CA TYR A 194 -11.62 -6.96 18.72
C TYR A 194 -11.10 -8.02 17.77
N SER A 195 -9.87 -7.85 17.26
CA SER A 195 -9.25 -8.84 16.35
C SER A 195 -8.74 -10.08 17.07
N ARG A 196 -8.42 -9.97 18.37
CA ARG A 196 -7.72 -10.99 19.16
C ARG A 196 -6.37 -11.39 18.54
N LYS A 197 -5.76 -10.50 17.75
CA LYS A 197 -4.47 -10.69 17.07
C LYS A 197 -3.45 -9.65 17.56
N PRO A 198 -2.93 -9.79 18.79
CA PRO A 198 -1.93 -8.86 19.30
C PRO A 198 -0.66 -8.93 18.47
N ARG A 199 -0.08 -7.76 18.20
CA ARG A 199 1.20 -7.62 17.50
C ARG A 199 2.11 -6.70 18.29
N ALA A 200 3.42 -6.93 18.16
CA ALA A 200 4.44 -6.01 18.61
C ALA A 200 5.45 -5.80 17.49
N ALA A 201 6.01 -4.61 17.39
CA ALA A 201 7.02 -4.26 16.39
C ALA A 201 8.15 -3.48 17.06
N VAL A 202 9.37 -3.68 16.61
CA VAL A 202 10.53 -2.83 16.93
C VAL A 202 11.04 -2.23 15.63
N CYS A 203 11.08 -0.92 15.58
CA CYS A 203 11.77 -0.16 14.55
C CYS A 203 13.21 0.09 15.01
N ILE A 204 14.18 -0.35 14.23
CA ILE A 204 15.61 -0.05 14.39
C ILE A 204 15.94 0.98 13.33
N ALA A 205 16.36 2.18 13.72
CA ALA A 205 16.61 3.25 12.75
C ALA A 205 17.80 4.11 13.17
N ASP A 206 18.37 4.81 12.19
CA ASP A 206 19.47 5.74 12.37
C ASP A 206 19.00 7.20 12.35
N ASP A 207 19.67 8.06 13.10
CA ASP A 207 19.55 9.51 12.98
C ASP A 207 20.50 10.09 11.90
N GLU A 208 20.52 11.39 11.75
CA GLU A 208 21.42 12.10 10.81
C GLU A 208 22.89 11.89 11.10
N ASN A 209 23.26 11.58 12.35
CA ASN A 209 24.63 11.32 12.81
C ASN A 209 24.99 9.82 12.81
N SER A 210 24.18 8.98 12.14
CA SER A 210 24.36 7.52 12.08
C SER A 210 24.32 6.82 13.45
N ARG A 211 23.64 7.42 14.44
CA ARG A 211 23.41 6.76 15.73
C ARG A 211 22.17 5.87 15.61
N THR A 212 22.31 4.59 15.86
CA THR A 212 21.23 3.59 15.77
C THR A 212 20.51 3.45 17.12
N ARG A 213 19.18 3.45 17.10
CA ARG A 213 18.31 3.15 18.26
C ARG A 213 17.13 2.26 17.88
N GLN A 214 16.42 1.80 18.89
CA GLN A 214 15.27 0.91 18.79
C GLN A 214 14.03 1.53 19.44
N TRP A 215 12.91 1.54 18.70
CA TRP A 215 11.60 1.98 19.18
C TRP A 215 10.60 0.86 19.12
N LEU A 216 9.86 0.70 20.18
CA LEU A 216 8.79 -0.29 20.31
C LEU A 216 7.47 0.30 19.87
N GLY A 217 6.63 -0.53 19.23
CA GLY A 217 5.22 -0.33 19.02
C GLY A 217 4.44 -1.59 19.33
N VAL A 218 3.23 -1.43 19.80
CA VAL A 218 2.27 -2.53 20.00
C VAL A 218 0.97 -2.18 19.33
N THR A 219 0.16 -3.18 18.97
CA THR A 219 -1.19 -2.96 18.47
C THR A 219 -2.03 -2.23 19.53
N ASP A 220 -2.73 -1.21 19.09
CA ASP A 220 -3.71 -0.47 19.88
C ASP A 220 -5.01 -0.39 19.06
N GLU A 221 -5.98 -1.23 19.41
CA GLU A 221 -7.26 -1.29 18.71
C GLU A 221 -8.28 -0.33 19.32
N ASN A 222 -9.09 0.24 18.45
CA ASN A 222 -10.19 1.11 18.82
C ASN A 222 -11.50 0.52 18.31
N ALA A 223 -12.61 0.74 19.01
CA ALA A 223 -13.95 0.35 18.57
C ALA A 223 -14.31 0.93 17.19
N SER A 224 -13.80 2.12 16.88
CA SER A 224 -13.73 2.62 15.50
C SER A 224 -12.43 2.12 14.88
N TYR A 225 -12.50 1.12 14.02
CA TYR A 225 -11.31 0.48 13.41
C TYR A 225 -10.37 1.48 12.74
N GLY A 226 -10.89 2.57 12.16
CA GLY A 226 -10.07 3.64 11.60
C GLY A 226 -9.21 4.40 12.61
N GLY A 227 -9.54 4.30 13.91
CA GLY A 227 -8.75 4.84 15.01
C GLY A 227 -7.68 3.87 15.54
N SER A 228 -7.69 2.62 15.10
CA SER A 228 -6.72 1.61 15.51
C SER A 228 -5.33 1.90 14.96
N ALA A 229 -4.30 1.54 15.73
CA ALA A 229 -2.91 1.69 15.32
C ALA A 229 -2.21 0.32 15.26
N ALA A 230 -1.65 -0.02 14.09
CA ALA A 230 -0.81 -1.19 13.93
C ALA A 230 0.54 -1.00 14.65
N ALA A 231 1.06 -2.06 15.23
CA ALA A 231 2.31 -2.05 15.99
C ALA A 231 3.47 -1.44 15.19
N GLU A 232 3.57 -1.78 13.91
CA GLU A 232 4.58 -1.30 12.98
C GLU A 232 4.50 0.23 12.82
N CYS A 233 3.29 0.75 12.66
CA CYS A 233 3.05 2.19 12.53
C CYS A 233 3.44 2.93 13.82
N VAL A 234 3.11 2.37 14.98
CA VAL A 234 3.47 2.96 16.28
C VAL A 234 4.99 3.01 16.44
N ALA A 235 5.68 1.89 16.17
CA ALA A 235 7.15 1.82 16.27
C ALA A 235 7.83 2.84 15.34
N MET A 236 7.39 2.93 14.07
CA MET A 236 7.94 3.88 13.09
C MET A 236 7.66 5.33 13.47
N ARG A 237 6.47 5.65 13.95
CA ARG A 237 6.12 7.01 14.40
C ARG A 237 6.98 7.42 15.59
N ASN A 238 7.20 6.52 16.55
CA ASN A 238 8.06 6.78 17.71
C ASN A 238 9.51 7.06 17.29
N ALA A 239 10.07 6.26 16.35
CA ALA A 239 11.40 6.51 15.80
C ALA A 239 11.47 7.89 15.14
N ARG A 240 10.51 8.20 14.28
CA ARG A 240 10.46 9.45 13.53
C ARG A 240 10.31 10.67 14.43
N SER A 241 9.46 10.60 15.46
CA SER A 241 9.30 11.67 16.45
C SER A 241 10.57 11.94 17.25
N ALA A 242 11.46 10.94 17.35
CA ALA A 242 12.76 11.08 18.00
C ALA A 242 13.88 11.50 17.04
N GLY A 243 13.58 11.81 15.76
CA GLY A 243 14.56 12.25 14.77
C GLY A 243 15.31 11.14 14.04
N PHE A 244 14.87 9.88 14.17
CA PHE A 244 15.50 8.73 13.53
C PHE A 244 14.72 8.30 12.29
N THR A 245 15.25 8.61 11.11
CA THR A 245 14.51 8.53 9.84
C THR A 245 15.26 7.76 8.76
N ARG A 246 16.48 7.26 9.04
CA ARG A 246 17.35 6.59 8.07
C ARG A 246 17.47 5.09 8.38
N ASN A 247 17.72 4.29 7.34
CA ASN A 247 18.06 2.85 7.42
C ASN A 247 17.10 2.06 8.32
N ALA A 248 15.81 2.35 8.26
CA ALA A 248 14.81 1.74 9.15
C ALA A 248 14.62 0.25 8.84
N THR A 249 14.84 -0.60 9.83
CA THR A 249 14.51 -2.03 9.82
C THR A 249 13.37 -2.29 10.80
N LEU A 250 12.34 -3.01 10.35
CA LEU A 250 11.23 -3.43 11.21
C LEU A 250 11.38 -4.91 11.55
N VAL A 251 11.30 -5.20 12.85
CA VAL A 251 11.20 -6.58 13.37
C VAL A 251 9.81 -6.70 14.00
N VAL A 252 9.02 -7.65 13.54
CA VAL A 252 7.61 -7.81 13.94
C VAL A 252 7.41 -9.18 14.59
N ALA A 253 6.65 -9.23 15.67
CA ALA A 253 6.14 -10.46 16.26
C ALA A 253 4.61 -10.46 16.19
N VAL A 254 4.08 -11.58 15.77
CA VAL A 254 2.65 -11.86 15.72
C VAL A 254 2.41 -13.07 16.63
N ASP A 255 1.40 -13.03 17.48
CA ASP A 255 1.00 -14.20 18.24
C ASP A 255 0.27 -15.16 17.29
N SER A 256 0.93 -16.25 16.95
CA SER A 256 0.41 -17.29 16.05
C SER A 256 -0.53 -18.29 16.73
N LEU A 257 -0.84 -18.08 18.02
CA LEU A 257 -1.54 -19.08 18.83
C LEU A 257 -3.07 -18.96 18.84
N SER A 258 -3.67 -18.12 18.02
CA SER A 258 -5.14 -18.06 17.98
C SER A 258 -5.72 -17.62 16.65
N ALA A 259 -6.16 -18.53 15.90
CA ALA A 259 -7.41 -18.65 15.15
C ALA A 259 -7.21 -19.20 13.73
N PRO A 260 -8.11 -20.08 13.26
CA PRO A 260 -8.17 -20.42 11.85
C PRO A 260 -8.47 -19.19 11.02
N ASN A 261 -7.89 -19.14 9.85
CA ASN A 261 -8.06 -18.10 8.85
C ASN A 261 -9.56 -17.93 8.55
N PRO A 262 -10.18 -16.74 8.70
CA PRO A 262 -11.60 -16.57 8.40
C PRO A 262 -11.89 -16.46 6.91
N ILE A 263 -10.96 -16.85 6.05
CA ILE A 263 -11.12 -16.87 4.58
C ILE A 263 -10.97 -18.33 4.12
N GLU A 264 -11.96 -19.15 4.41
CA GLU A 264 -12.37 -20.29 3.62
C GLU A 264 -13.75 -20.06 3.01
#